data_2941ba0c75217003be516647d6919912
#
_entry.id   2941ba0c75217003be516647d6919912
#
_cell.length_a   1.000
_cell.length_b   1.000
_cell.length_c   1.000
_cell.angle_alpha   90.00
_cell.angle_beta   90.00
_cell.angle_gamma   90.00
#
_symmetry.space_group_name_H-M   'P 1'
#
loop_
_entity.id
_entity.type
_entity.pdbx_description
1 polymer ?
#
loop_
_entity_poly.entity_id
_entity_poly.type
_entity_poly.pdbx_seq_one_letter_code
_entity_poly.pdbx_strand_id
1 'polypeptide(L)'
;MINKKDISIPIEIITAAAFFLMIITNVLANLLPINGVTTGEISDFYPNLFAPAAFAFSIWGLIYMLLAGYVFYQLGLFQSKASLTDASFSNKIRLAFIISSFANSLWLISWHNLQIAFSMFFIIIIFISLGYIFHMISKYHLSFDEKVFLKIPFSVYFPWITVAMIANFAVLAVSRQWHNLFFVESTWTIILILFGLILGTV
;
A
#
# COMPACT_ATOMS: atom_id res chain seq x y z
N MET A 1 -6.69 33.17 -33.63
CA MET A 1 -6.92 32.80 -32.22
C MET A 1 -6.72 31.29 -32.13
N ILE A 2 -5.57 30.85 -31.66
CA ILE A 2 -5.30 29.41 -31.44
C ILE A 2 -6.07 29.01 -30.20
N ASN A 3 -7.08 28.17 -30.36
CA ASN A 3 -7.87 27.61 -29.27
C ASN A 3 -6.91 26.76 -28.41
N LYS A 4 -6.50 27.27 -27.24
CA LYS A 4 -5.79 26.50 -26.22
C LYS A 4 -6.76 25.40 -25.76
N LYS A 5 -6.77 24.24 -26.44
CA LYS A 5 -7.27 23.02 -25.84
C LYS A 5 -6.40 22.78 -24.62
N ASP A 6 -6.99 22.97 -23.42
CA ASP A 6 -6.34 22.54 -22.18
C ASP A 6 -5.99 21.06 -22.35
N ILE A 7 -4.70 20.77 -22.49
CA ILE A 7 -4.18 19.40 -22.55
C ILE A 7 -4.25 18.88 -21.11
N SER A 8 -5.42 18.44 -20.69
CA SER A 8 -5.56 17.72 -19.44
C SER A 8 -5.06 16.30 -19.65
N ILE A 9 -4.02 15.90 -18.94
CA ILE A 9 -3.55 14.52 -18.95
C ILE A 9 -4.64 13.65 -18.30
N PRO A 10 -5.12 12.59 -18.96
CA PRO A 10 -6.12 11.70 -18.39
C PRO A 10 -5.64 11.09 -17.07
N ILE A 11 -6.53 11.01 -16.09
CA ILE A 11 -6.20 10.48 -14.75
C ILE A 11 -5.70 9.03 -14.81
N GLU A 12 -6.09 8.26 -15.82
CA GLU A 12 -5.62 6.92 -16.11
C GLU A 12 -4.11 6.87 -16.35
N ILE A 13 -3.59 7.84 -17.11
CA ILE A 13 -2.15 7.95 -17.38
C ILE A 13 -1.39 8.33 -16.11
N ILE A 14 -1.92 9.26 -15.32
CA ILE A 14 -1.33 9.64 -14.02
C ILE A 14 -1.31 8.44 -13.07
N THR A 15 -2.38 7.64 -13.05
CA THR A 15 -2.48 6.42 -12.25
C THR A 15 -1.40 5.40 -12.66
N ALA A 16 -1.23 5.19 -13.96
CA ALA A 16 -0.19 4.29 -14.47
C ALA A 16 1.21 4.82 -14.13
N ALA A 17 1.47 6.11 -14.31
CA ALA A 17 2.76 6.71 -13.97
C ALA A 17 3.08 6.59 -12.46
N ALA A 18 2.10 6.82 -11.59
CA ALA A 18 2.26 6.66 -10.14
C ALA A 18 2.55 5.21 -9.75
N PHE A 19 1.88 4.24 -10.39
CA PHE A 19 2.16 2.82 -10.21
C PHE A 19 3.58 2.46 -10.64
N PHE A 20 4.01 2.88 -11.82
CA PHE A 20 5.37 2.60 -12.30
C PHE A 20 6.43 3.24 -11.41
N LEU A 21 6.22 4.47 -10.94
CA LEU A 21 7.12 5.09 -9.95
C LEU A 21 7.23 4.24 -8.69
N MET A 22 6.10 3.79 -8.14
CA MET A 22 6.08 2.91 -6.98
C MET A 22 6.86 1.61 -7.24
N ILE A 23 6.63 0.93 -8.38
CA ILE A 23 7.35 -0.29 -8.73
C ILE A 23 8.84 -0.05 -8.87
N ILE A 24 9.25 1.00 -9.60
CA ILE A 24 10.67 1.35 -9.76
C ILE A 24 11.34 1.57 -8.41
N THR A 25 10.71 2.33 -7.51
CA THR A 25 11.24 2.58 -6.17
C THR A 25 11.41 1.27 -5.39
N ASN A 26 10.44 0.37 -5.46
CA ASN A 26 10.49 -0.92 -4.77
C ASN A 26 11.55 -1.87 -5.37
N VAL A 27 11.68 -1.89 -6.69
CA VAL A 27 12.73 -2.66 -7.38
C VAL A 27 14.12 -2.15 -6.99
N LEU A 28 14.33 -0.84 -7.02
CA LEU A 28 15.60 -0.23 -6.62
C LEU A 28 15.94 -0.50 -5.15
N ALA A 29 14.94 -0.47 -4.26
CA ALA A 29 15.16 -0.72 -2.85
C ALA A 29 15.56 -2.18 -2.52
N ASN A 30 15.09 -3.16 -3.30
CA ASN A 30 15.30 -4.58 -2.99
C ASN A 30 16.30 -5.29 -3.92
N LEU A 31 16.41 -4.91 -5.20
CA LEU A 31 17.36 -5.49 -6.16
C LEU A 31 18.69 -4.73 -6.21
N LEU A 32 18.66 -3.42 -6.01
CA LEU A 32 19.84 -2.55 -5.87
C LEU A 32 19.72 -1.86 -4.50
N PRO A 33 19.95 -2.62 -3.41
CA PRO A 33 19.51 -2.19 -2.09
C PRO A 33 20.03 -0.80 -1.75
N ILE A 34 19.11 0.12 -1.47
CA ILE A 34 19.42 1.46 -1.00
C ILE A 34 20.18 1.29 0.33
N ASN A 35 21.33 1.94 0.47
CA ASN A 35 22.23 1.78 1.62
C ASN A 35 22.72 0.34 1.86
N GLY A 36 22.70 -0.53 0.87
CA GLY A 36 23.26 -1.89 0.93
C GLY A 36 22.43 -2.90 1.70
N VAL A 37 21.18 -2.59 2.06
CA VAL A 37 20.29 -3.47 2.83
C VAL A 37 18.90 -3.53 2.20
N THR A 38 18.24 -4.68 2.32
CA THR A 38 16.86 -4.88 1.86
C THR A 38 15.85 -4.38 2.88
N THR A 39 14.58 -4.25 2.46
CA THR A 39 13.47 -3.82 3.33
C THR A 39 13.30 -4.76 4.54
N GLY A 40 13.52 -6.07 4.38
CA GLY A 40 13.44 -7.05 5.46
C GLY A 40 14.61 -6.94 6.44
N GLU A 41 15.83 -6.79 5.94
CA GLU A 41 17.02 -6.63 6.78
C GLU A 41 16.96 -5.40 7.69
N ILE A 42 16.34 -4.30 7.22
CA ILE A 42 16.12 -3.12 8.08
C ILE A 42 15.18 -3.46 9.24
N SER A 43 14.16 -4.29 9.02
CA SER A 43 13.27 -4.76 10.10
C SER A 43 14.07 -5.49 11.18
N ASP A 44 15.07 -6.28 10.80
CA ASP A 44 15.92 -7.06 11.71
C ASP A 44 16.86 -6.18 12.56
N PHE A 45 17.12 -4.93 12.17
CA PHE A 45 17.85 -3.95 13.01
C PHE A 45 17.11 -3.56 14.28
N TYR A 46 15.80 -3.81 14.34
CA TYR A 46 14.92 -3.46 15.46
C TYR A 46 14.19 -4.71 15.97
N PRO A 47 14.90 -5.63 16.68
CA PRO A 47 14.29 -6.88 17.14
C PRO A 47 13.03 -6.62 17.96
N ASN A 48 11.93 -7.25 17.55
CA ASN A 48 10.64 -7.19 18.24
C ASN A 48 9.83 -8.46 17.94
N LEU A 49 8.84 -8.75 18.79
CA LEU A 49 8.04 -9.99 18.68
C LEU A 49 7.03 -9.95 17.51
N PHE A 50 6.82 -8.80 16.87
CA PHE A 50 5.87 -8.65 15.77
C PHE A 50 6.57 -8.61 14.39
N ALA A 51 7.89 -8.76 14.33
CA ALA A 51 8.63 -8.76 13.06
C ALA A 51 8.14 -9.88 12.15
N PRO A 52 7.62 -9.59 10.93
CA PRO A 52 7.24 -10.63 9.99
C PRO A 52 8.46 -11.45 9.58
N ALA A 53 8.30 -12.77 9.42
CA ALA A 53 9.36 -13.59 8.89
C ALA A 53 9.78 -13.13 7.48
N ALA A 54 11.08 -13.25 7.15
CA ALA A 54 11.64 -12.72 5.89
C ALA A 54 10.86 -13.18 4.64
N PHE A 55 10.40 -14.44 4.59
CA PHE A 55 9.60 -14.93 3.46
C PHE A 55 8.26 -14.21 3.28
N ALA A 56 7.67 -13.64 4.35
CA ALA A 56 6.40 -12.94 4.28
C ALA A 56 6.49 -11.68 3.38
N PHE A 57 7.68 -11.09 3.25
CA PHE A 57 7.88 -9.96 2.35
C PHE A 57 7.71 -10.32 0.87
N SER A 58 7.74 -11.61 0.50
CA SER A 58 7.47 -12.06 -0.88
C SER A 58 6.05 -11.73 -1.37
N ILE A 59 5.10 -11.49 -0.47
CA ILE A 59 3.73 -11.07 -0.81
C ILE A 59 3.70 -9.76 -1.62
N TRP A 60 4.72 -8.92 -1.50
CA TRP A 60 4.83 -7.71 -2.33
C TRP A 60 4.83 -8.04 -3.82
N GLY A 61 5.49 -9.13 -4.23
CA GLY A 61 5.47 -9.59 -5.62
C GLY A 61 4.06 -9.90 -6.11
N LEU A 62 3.26 -10.61 -5.30
CA LEU A 62 1.86 -10.90 -5.62
C LEU A 62 1.03 -9.60 -5.69
N ILE A 63 1.19 -8.71 -4.72
CA ILE A 63 0.47 -7.42 -4.68
C ILE A 63 0.77 -6.62 -5.95
N TYR A 64 2.04 -6.48 -6.33
CA TYR A 64 2.40 -5.70 -7.52
C TYR A 64 1.88 -6.30 -8.82
N MET A 65 1.85 -7.63 -8.93
CA MET A 65 1.25 -8.32 -10.08
C MET A 65 -0.27 -8.04 -10.16
N LEU A 66 -0.98 -8.11 -9.04
CA LEU A 66 -2.40 -7.80 -8.99
C LEU A 66 -2.70 -6.33 -9.30
N LEU A 67 -1.88 -5.41 -8.79
CA LEU A 67 -2.00 -3.98 -9.07
C LEU A 67 -1.66 -3.65 -10.53
N ALA A 68 -0.73 -4.35 -11.16
CA ALA A 68 -0.51 -4.25 -12.61
C ALA A 68 -1.77 -4.63 -13.39
N GLY A 69 -2.46 -5.72 -12.99
CA GLY A 69 -3.75 -6.09 -13.56
C GLY A 69 -4.78 -4.97 -13.44
N TYR A 70 -4.90 -4.33 -12.25
CA TYR A 70 -5.75 -3.16 -12.04
C TYR A 70 -5.39 -1.99 -12.97
N VAL A 71 -4.10 -1.67 -13.10
CA VAL A 71 -3.64 -0.56 -13.95
C VAL A 71 -3.94 -0.84 -15.42
N PHE A 72 -3.71 -2.04 -15.92
CA PHE A 72 -4.08 -2.40 -17.29
C PHE A 72 -5.60 -2.37 -17.51
N TYR A 73 -6.38 -2.86 -16.55
CA TYR A 73 -7.83 -2.80 -16.62
C TYR A 73 -8.33 -1.35 -16.73
N GLN A 74 -7.84 -0.44 -15.90
CA GLN A 74 -8.27 0.95 -15.91
C GLN A 74 -7.82 1.74 -17.15
N LEU A 75 -6.80 1.26 -17.89
CA LEU A 75 -6.40 1.76 -19.20
C LEU A 75 -7.28 1.25 -20.36
N GLY A 76 -8.32 0.47 -20.06
CA GLY A 76 -9.27 -0.06 -21.03
C GLY A 76 -8.93 -1.46 -21.55
N LEU A 77 -7.86 -2.08 -21.07
CA LEU A 77 -7.55 -3.48 -21.38
C LEU A 77 -8.43 -4.40 -20.50
N PHE A 78 -8.93 -5.49 -21.09
CA PHE A 78 -9.76 -6.49 -20.39
C PHE A 78 -11.11 -5.97 -19.89
N GLN A 79 -11.58 -4.81 -20.33
CA GLN A 79 -12.93 -4.31 -20.02
C GLN A 79 -13.96 -4.97 -20.92
N SER A 80 -14.92 -5.68 -20.31
CA SER A 80 -16.16 -6.02 -21.02
C SER A 80 -17.05 -4.80 -21.13
N LYS A 81 -18.01 -4.80 -22.09
CA LYS A 81 -18.99 -3.70 -22.25
C LYS A 81 -19.94 -3.52 -21.04
N ALA A 82 -19.83 -4.37 -20.03
CA ALA A 82 -20.71 -4.44 -18.87
C ALA A 82 -20.08 -3.90 -17.59
N SER A 83 -19.32 -2.77 -17.66
CA SER A 83 -18.90 -2.07 -16.43
C SER A 83 -20.16 -1.58 -15.70
N LEU A 84 -20.26 -1.89 -14.42
CA LEU A 84 -21.37 -1.48 -13.55
C LEU A 84 -21.04 -0.23 -12.75
N THR A 85 -19.77 0.21 -12.79
CA THR A 85 -19.30 1.38 -12.04
C THR A 85 -19.27 2.63 -12.93
N ASP A 86 -19.59 3.77 -12.34
CA ASP A 86 -19.54 5.06 -13.02
C ASP A 86 -18.15 5.70 -13.03
N ALA A 87 -17.97 6.71 -13.88
CA ALA A 87 -16.70 7.44 -13.99
C ALA A 87 -16.32 8.15 -12.67
N SER A 88 -17.28 8.61 -11.89
CA SER A 88 -17.03 9.29 -10.60
C SER A 88 -16.45 8.32 -9.58
N PHE A 89 -17.01 7.10 -9.47
CA PHE A 89 -16.47 6.05 -8.62
C PHE A 89 -15.04 5.70 -9.04
N SER A 90 -14.83 5.42 -10.34
CA SER A 90 -13.53 5.03 -10.87
C SER A 90 -12.46 6.10 -10.62
N ASN A 91 -12.80 7.39 -10.78
CA ASN A 91 -11.87 8.49 -10.55
C ASN A 91 -11.51 8.66 -9.07
N LYS A 92 -12.43 8.41 -8.14
CA LYS A 92 -12.14 8.40 -6.70
C LYS A 92 -11.15 7.30 -6.31
N ILE A 93 -11.34 6.10 -6.85
CA ILE A 93 -10.41 4.98 -6.65
C ILE A 93 -9.02 5.32 -7.22
N ARG A 94 -8.95 5.85 -8.46
CA ARG A 94 -7.70 6.27 -9.09
C ARG A 94 -6.95 7.30 -8.26
N LEU A 95 -7.66 8.34 -7.80
CA LEU A 95 -7.04 9.39 -6.97
C LEU A 95 -6.47 8.82 -5.67
N ALA A 96 -7.22 8.00 -4.95
CA ALA A 96 -6.76 7.37 -3.73
C ALA A 96 -5.57 6.42 -3.99
N PHE A 97 -5.58 5.70 -5.12
CA PHE A 97 -4.47 4.84 -5.51
C PHE A 97 -3.22 5.64 -5.88
N ILE A 98 -3.34 6.77 -6.59
CA ILE A 98 -2.23 7.70 -6.87
C ILE A 98 -1.60 8.16 -5.55
N ILE A 99 -2.41 8.62 -4.59
CA ILE A 99 -1.92 9.05 -3.27
C ILE A 99 -1.19 7.90 -2.57
N SER A 100 -1.76 6.70 -2.55
CA SER A 100 -1.12 5.53 -1.92
C SER A 100 0.19 5.14 -2.60
N SER A 101 0.29 5.26 -3.93
CA SER A 101 1.50 4.93 -4.69
C SER A 101 2.66 5.89 -4.41
N PHE A 102 2.39 7.19 -4.35
CA PHE A 102 3.39 8.19 -3.94
C PHE A 102 3.80 8.00 -2.47
N ALA A 103 2.82 7.78 -1.59
CA ALA A 103 3.10 7.53 -0.18
C ALA A 103 3.92 6.24 0.02
N ASN A 104 3.70 5.18 -0.78
CA ASN A 104 4.49 3.96 -0.76
C ASN A 104 5.95 4.20 -1.14
N SER A 105 6.21 4.98 -2.19
CA SER A 105 7.57 5.34 -2.59
C SER A 105 8.28 6.13 -1.48
N LEU A 106 7.61 7.11 -0.88
CA LEU A 106 8.17 7.91 0.22
C LEU A 106 8.33 7.11 1.51
N TRP A 107 7.41 6.18 1.80
CA TRP A 107 7.54 5.23 2.90
C TRP A 107 8.83 4.42 2.76
N LEU A 108 9.05 3.84 1.60
CA LEU A 108 10.21 2.98 1.34
C LEU A 108 11.52 3.76 1.41
N ILE A 109 11.59 4.96 0.82
CA ILE A 109 12.75 5.85 0.91
C ILE A 109 13.04 6.20 2.38
N SER A 110 12.01 6.56 3.16
CA SER A 110 12.17 6.90 4.58
C SER A 110 12.64 5.69 5.39
N TRP A 111 12.09 4.48 5.10
CA TRP A 111 12.46 3.23 5.73
C TRP A 111 13.94 2.90 5.52
N HIS A 112 14.40 2.94 4.27
CA HIS A 112 15.79 2.66 3.91
C HIS A 112 16.80 3.70 4.43
N ASN A 113 16.36 4.92 4.70
CA ASN A 113 17.17 5.94 5.36
C ASN A 113 17.03 5.94 6.89
N LEU A 114 16.45 4.90 7.48
CA LEU A 114 16.22 4.73 8.93
C LEU A 114 15.43 5.88 9.56
N GLN A 115 14.66 6.62 8.76
CA GLN A 115 13.77 7.69 9.22
C GLN A 115 12.42 7.09 9.63
N ILE A 116 12.43 6.28 10.67
CA ILE A 116 11.30 5.41 11.07
C ILE A 116 10.03 6.22 11.38
N ALA A 117 10.13 7.41 11.93
CA ALA A 117 8.97 8.27 12.19
C ALA A 117 8.31 8.77 10.89
N PHE A 118 9.10 9.12 9.86
CA PHE A 118 8.56 9.49 8.54
C PHE A 118 7.99 8.26 7.81
N SER A 119 8.64 7.11 7.92
CA SER A 119 8.08 5.88 7.36
C SER A 119 6.72 5.55 7.99
N MET A 120 6.56 5.73 9.31
CA MET A 120 5.28 5.55 9.98
C MET A 120 4.22 6.55 9.49
N PHE A 121 4.58 7.79 9.26
CA PHE A 121 3.66 8.80 8.70
C PHE A 121 3.16 8.40 7.30
N PHE A 122 4.06 7.98 6.41
CA PHE A 122 3.67 7.60 5.06
C PHE A 122 2.87 6.30 5.00
N ILE A 123 3.18 5.29 5.83
CA ILE A 123 2.39 4.06 5.84
C ILE A 123 0.97 4.28 6.36
N ILE A 124 0.75 5.25 7.26
CA ILE A 124 -0.59 5.68 7.67
C ILE A 124 -1.35 6.28 6.49
N ILE A 125 -0.71 7.09 5.64
CA ILE A 125 -1.35 7.62 4.42
C ILE A 125 -1.74 6.49 3.48
N ILE A 126 -0.88 5.49 3.27
CA ILE A 126 -1.19 4.32 2.47
C ILE A 126 -2.41 3.59 3.06
N PHE A 127 -2.39 3.32 4.36
CA PHE A 127 -3.47 2.62 5.06
C PHE A 127 -4.82 3.33 4.91
N ILE A 128 -4.87 4.64 5.13
CA ILE A 128 -6.10 5.45 4.97
C ILE A 128 -6.58 5.42 3.52
N SER A 129 -5.68 5.58 2.55
CA SER A 129 -6.02 5.57 1.12
C SER A 129 -6.60 4.23 0.69
N LEU A 130 -5.98 3.12 1.11
CA LEU A 130 -6.45 1.78 0.78
C LEU A 130 -7.73 1.40 1.53
N GLY A 131 -7.89 1.83 2.78
CA GLY A 131 -9.12 1.68 3.55
C GLY A 131 -10.29 2.40 2.88
N TYR A 132 -10.06 3.61 2.36
CA TYR A 132 -11.03 4.33 1.56
C TYR A 132 -11.42 3.58 0.28
N ILE A 133 -10.44 3.04 -0.47
CA ILE A 133 -10.68 2.23 -1.68
C ILE A 133 -11.50 1.00 -1.31
N PHE A 134 -11.09 0.25 -0.29
CA PHE A 134 -11.76 -0.96 0.17
C PHE A 134 -13.22 -0.69 0.56
N HIS A 135 -13.45 0.38 1.33
CA HIS A 135 -14.79 0.83 1.72
C HIS A 135 -15.65 1.24 0.52
N MET A 136 -15.08 1.95 -0.45
CA MET A 136 -15.80 2.31 -1.67
C MET A 136 -16.20 1.06 -2.47
N ILE A 137 -15.29 0.11 -2.66
CA ILE A 137 -15.52 -1.13 -3.40
C ILE A 137 -16.62 -1.97 -2.73
N SER A 138 -16.67 -2.02 -1.39
CA SER A 138 -17.65 -2.84 -0.65
C SER A 138 -19.09 -2.36 -0.83
N LYS A 139 -19.32 -1.11 -1.24
CA LYS A 139 -20.64 -0.53 -1.43
C LYS A 139 -21.23 -0.70 -2.83
N TYR A 140 -20.44 -1.17 -3.79
CA TYR A 140 -20.85 -1.26 -5.19
C TYR A 140 -21.09 -2.70 -5.64
N HIS A 141 -22.10 -2.88 -6.49
CA HIS A 141 -22.26 -4.10 -7.25
C HIS A 141 -21.25 -4.11 -8.39
N LEU A 142 -20.37 -5.08 -8.39
CA LEU A 142 -19.26 -5.18 -9.33
C LEU A 142 -19.53 -6.28 -10.36
N SER A 143 -19.22 -6.02 -11.62
CA SER A 143 -19.15 -7.04 -12.67
C SER A 143 -18.06 -8.07 -12.38
N PHE A 144 -17.98 -9.14 -13.16
CA PHE A 144 -16.93 -10.15 -13.00
C PHE A 144 -15.54 -9.53 -13.18
N ASP A 145 -15.33 -8.72 -14.22
CA ASP A 145 -14.04 -8.09 -14.51
C ASP A 145 -13.65 -7.12 -13.40
N GLU A 146 -14.59 -6.33 -12.90
CA GLU A 146 -14.36 -5.42 -11.76
C GLU A 146 -14.02 -6.17 -10.47
N LYS A 147 -14.57 -7.37 -10.26
CA LYS A 147 -14.17 -8.22 -9.13
C LYS A 147 -12.74 -8.69 -9.27
N VAL A 148 -12.35 -9.14 -10.46
CA VAL A 148 -11.00 -9.66 -10.72
C VAL A 148 -9.95 -8.56 -10.68
N PHE A 149 -10.18 -7.45 -11.39
CA PHE A 149 -9.15 -6.43 -11.61
C PHE A 149 -9.23 -5.24 -10.63
N LEU A 150 -10.32 -5.11 -9.86
CA LEU A 150 -10.45 -4.04 -8.88
C LEU A 150 -10.57 -4.62 -7.46
N LYS A 151 -11.53 -5.53 -7.19
CA LYS A 151 -11.75 -6.00 -5.83
C LYS A 151 -10.60 -6.86 -5.31
N ILE A 152 -10.16 -7.86 -6.06
CA ILE A 152 -9.10 -8.79 -5.61
C ILE A 152 -7.79 -8.06 -5.29
N PRO A 153 -7.23 -7.16 -6.15
CA PRO A 153 -6.00 -6.46 -5.84
C PRO A 153 -6.04 -5.72 -4.50
N PHE A 154 -7.09 -4.95 -4.27
CA PHE A 154 -7.20 -4.16 -3.03
C PHE A 154 -7.59 -5.00 -1.81
N SER A 155 -8.27 -6.14 -1.99
CA SER A 155 -8.55 -7.10 -0.92
C SER A 155 -7.30 -7.87 -0.45
N VAL A 156 -6.24 -7.92 -1.25
CA VAL A 156 -4.94 -8.48 -0.84
C VAL A 156 -4.03 -7.37 -0.30
N TYR A 157 -4.02 -6.20 -0.95
CA TYR A 157 -3.12 -5.11 -0.60
C TYR A 157 -3.47 -4.46 0.76
N PHE A 158 -4.74 -4.19 1.02
CA PHE A 158 -5.15 -3.50 2.26
C PHE A 158 -4.84 -4.29 3.54
N PRO A 159 -5.18 -5.60 3.66
CA PRO A 159 -4.77 -6.39 4.82
C PRO A 159 -3.24 -6.45 5.00
N TRP A 160 -2.48 -6.57 3.91
CA TRP A 160 -1.03 -6.55 4.01
C TRP A 160 -0.49 -5.22 4.55
N ILE A 161 -1.01 -4.08 4.10
CA ILE A 161 -0.63 -2.77 4.64
C ILE A 161 -1.02 -2.63 6.11
N THR A 162 -2.11 -3.26 6.55
CA THR A 162 -2.46 -3.31 7.98
C THR A 162 -1.37 -4.00 8.80
N VAL A 163 -0.90 -5.17 8.36
CA VAL A 163 0.21 -5.89 8.99
C VAL A 163 1.50 -5.07 8.95
N ALA A 164 1.83 -4.50 7.79
CA ALA A 164 3.04 -3.69 7.60
C ALA A 164 3.02 -2.41 8.47
N MET A 165 1.86 -1.78 8.64
CA MET A 165 1.70 -0.61 9.51
C MET A 165 1.94 -0.98 10.98
N ILE A 166 1.43 -2.11 11.45
CA ILE A 166 1.66 -2.62 12.79
C ILE A 166 3.15 -2.94 13.01
N ALA A 167 3.78 -3.62 12.05
CA ALA A 167 5.21 -3.91 12.10
C ALA A 167 6.05 -2.63 12.12
N ASN A 168 5.71 -1.63 11.30
CA ASN A 168 6.39 -0.33 11.29
C ASN A 168 6.23 0.40 12.64
N PHE A 169 5.05 0.31 13.27
CA PHE A 169 4.83 0.85 14.60
C PHE A 169 5.69 0.14 15.66
N ALA A 170 5.80 -1.19 15.61
CA ALA A 170 6.67 -1.96 16.51
C ALA A 170 8.15 -1.51 16.37
N VAL A 171 8.63 -1.36 15.14
CA VAL A 171 9.98 -0.82 14.86
C VAL A 171 10.12 0.60 15.41
N LEU A 172 9.12 1.47 15.24
CA LEU A 172 9.15 2.82 15.80
C LEU A 172 9.24 2.81 17.32
N ALA A 173 8.47 1.95 17.98
CA ALA A 173 8.50 1.82 19.44
C ALA A 173 9.88 1.37 19.96
N VAL A 174 10.51 0.39 19.29
CA VAL A 174 11.88 -0.05 19.63
C VAL A 174 12.88 1.07 19.37
N SER A 175 12.82 1.75 18.21
CA SER A 175 13.75 2.83 17.86
C SER A 175 13.69 4.02 18.82
N ARG A 176 12.55 4.22 19.49
CA ARG A 176 12.31 5.28 20.48
C ARG A 176 12.46 4.80 21.92
N GLN A 177 12.85 3.55 22.14
CA GLN A 177 13.01 2.95 23.46
C GLN A 177 11.73 3.04 24.33
N TRP A 178 10.55 2.88 23.70
CA TRP A 178 9.25 2.98 24.38
C TRP A 178 8.90 1.75 25.21
N HIS A 179 9.76 0.73 25.26
CA HIS A 179 9.58 -0.49 26.05
C HIS A 179 9.37 -0.23 27.57
N ASN A 180 9.78 0.93 28.07
CA ASN A 180 9.60 1.29 29.48
C ASN A 180 8.36 2.15 29.78
N LEU A 181 7.54 2.51 28.75
CA LEU A 181 6.53 3.57 28.94
C LEU A 181 5.18 3.08 29.50
N PHE A 182 4.66 1.89 29.10
CA PHE A 182 3.31 1.50 29.52
C PHE A 182 3.08 -0.01 29.71
N PHE A 183 3.75 -0.93 29.00
CA PHE A 183 3.50 -2.37 29.06
C PHE A 183 4.75 -3.20 28.74
N VAL A 184 4.74 -4.46 29.19
CA VAL A 184 5.72 -5.46 28.79
C VAL A 184 5.59 -5.73 27.27
N GLU A 185 6.69 -6.01 26.58
CA GLU A 185 6.77 -6.22 25.13
C GLU A 185 5.71 -7.22 24.61
N SER A 186 5.45 -8.30 25.34
CA SER A 186 4.41 -9.28 25.03
C SER A 186 3.00 -8.68 25.04
N THR A 187 2.71 -7.75 25.92
CA THR A 187 1.39 -7.10 25.99
C THR A 187 1.13 -6.23 24.78
N TRP A 188 2.12 -5.46 24.31
CA TRP A 188 2.01 -4.69 23.08
C TRP A 188 1.79 -5.59 21.87
N THR A 189 2.51 -6.70 21.77
CA THR A 189 2.36 -7.68 20.69
C THR A 189 0.94 -8.25 20.65
N ILE A 190 0.38 -8.61 21.81
CA ILE A 190 -1.02 -9.11 21.91
C ILE A 190 -2.02 -8.03 21.45
N ILE A 191 -1.88 -6.79 21.91
CA ILE A 191 -2.75 -5.67 21.51
C ILE A 191 -2.72 -5.47 19.99
N LEU A 192 -1.54 -5.47 19.40
CA LEU A 192 -1.36 -5.29 17.96
C LEU A 192 -1.94 -6.45 17.15
N ILE A 193 -1.79 -7.70 17.63
CA ILE A 193 -2.41 -8.88 16.99
C ILE A 193 -3.94 -8.78 17.05
N LEU A 194 -4.51 -8.44 18.21
CA LEU A 194 -5.96 -8.29 18.38
C LEU A 194 -6.50 -7.16 17.50
N PHE A 195 -5.79 -6.04 17.40
CA PHE A 195 -6.15 -4.93 16.51
C PHE A 195 -6.14 -5.36 15.04
N GLY A 196 -5.10 -6.10 14.61
CA GLY A 196 -5.02 -6.66 13.25
C GLY A 196 -6.16 -7.64 12.95
N LEU A 197 -6.53 -8.50 13.90
CA LEU A 197 -7.66 -9.43 13.77
C LEU A 197 -8.99 -8.68 13.63
N ILE A 198 -9.24 -7.65 14.45
CA ILE A 198 -10.45 -6.82 14.36
C ILE A 198 -10.56 -6.17 12.97
N LEU A 199 -9.46 -5.59 12.46
CA LEU A 199 -9.46 -4.97 11.13
C LEU A 199 -9.64 -6.00 9.99
N GLY A 200 -9.20 -7.24 10.18
CA GLY A 200 -9.34 -8.31 9.20
C GLY A 200 -10.72 -8.96 9.17
N THR A 201 -11.58 -8.71 10.18
CA THR A 201 -12.95 -9.27 10.27
C THR A 201 -14.04 -8.30 9.83
N VAL A 202 -13.71 -7.05 9.54
CA VAL A 202 -14.61 -5.99 9.03
C VAL A 202 -14.47 -5.91 7.49
#